data_166d5de7e93a6c98c39cc33afe2c36b7
#
_entry.id   166d5de7e93a6c98c39cc33afe2c36b7
#
_cell.length_a   1.000
_cell.length_b   1.000
_cell.length_c   1.000
_cell.angle_alpha   90.00
_cell.angle_beta   90.00
_cell.angle_gamma   90.00
#
_symmetry.space_group_name_H-M   'P 1'
#
loop_
_entity.id
_entity.type
_entity.pdbx_description
1 polymer ?
#
loop_
_entity_poly.entity_id
_entity_poly.type
_entity_poly.pdbx_seq_one_letter_code
_entity_poly.pdbx_strand_id
1 'polypeptide(L)'
;EMLRSLVGSEMCIRDSPYLVQKEKCGNAVILTYHCTGFPASAWVDKQLELESALNMLIASVKEGNDRRTVSLRCVPPEHVFDTIEWHERYILRNEDNKLILGRGLTGDVIIDIDKTPHILIGGNTGSGKSVLVQCLLWQAIQQADVVYVADFKGGVDFSYVWQEFAYIITEETKLLVLLNHLADTLEERKRLFKKVDAANITEYREKSGDYMQRIVFACDEVAELLDKTGADKARKELLAQIEARLALIARQGRAFGIHLILATQRPDANILPGQIKNNMNIRICGRADTTLSTIIIGDGRAAEQIPHDAQGRFIMEDGTVFQAYYFSDDTISTW
;
A
#
# COMPACT_ATOMS: atom_id res chain seq x y z
N GLU A 1 9.19 37.28 4.26
CA GLU A 1 9.20 37.40 5.73
C GLU A 1 8.85 36.08 6.43
N MET A 2 7.85 35.32 5.97
CA MET A 2 7.42 34.04 6.57
C MET A 2 8.47 32.94 6.55
N LEU A 3 9.23 32.78 5.46
CA LEU A 3 10.34 31.81 5.40
C LEU A 3 11.47 32.09 6.39
N ARG A 4 11.52 33.30 6.94
CA ARG A 4 12.49 33.67 8.00
C ARG A 4 12.19 33.03 9.34
N SER A 5 10.93 32.71 9.64
CA SER A 5 10.55 32.05 10.90
C SER A 5 10.92 30.55 10.91
N LEU A 6 11.12 29.96 9.74
CA LEU A 6 11.58 28.58 9.57
C LEU A 6 13.05 28.40 9.98
N VAL A 7 13.77 29.48 10.02
CA VAL A 7 15.19 29.54 10.25
C VAL A 7 15.40 30.32 11.55
N GLY A 8 15.75 29.65 12.62
CA GLY A 8 15.87 30.27 13.95
C GLY A 8 16.53 31.66 13.96
N SER A 9 16.35 32.43 15.01
CA SER A 9 16.63 33.87 15.18
C SER A 9 18.07 34.35 14.93
N GLU A 10 18.98 33.45 14.56
CA GLU A 10 20.42 33.78 14.42
C GLU A 10 20.95 33.78 12.98
N MET A 11 20.11 33.61 11.94
CA MET A 11 20.59 33.55 10.57
C MET A 11 20.55 34.89 9.84
N CYS A 12 21.66 35.25 9.20
CA CYS A 12 21.79 36.43 8.37
C CYS A 12 20.79 36.41 7.20
N ILE A 13 20.27 37.60 6.85
CA ILE A 13 19.30 37.82 5.74
C ILE A 13 19.75 37.18 4.40
N ARG A 14 21.04 36.94 4.22
CA ARG A 14 21.62 36.34 3.01
C ARG A 14 21.41 34.84 2.88
N ASP A 15 21.07 34.13 3.96
CA ASP A 15 20.95 32.67 3.99
C ASP A 15 19.49 32.20 4.03
N SER A 16 18.53 33.12 4.03
CA SER A 16 17.11 32.79 4.01
C SER A 16 16.70 32.16 2.68
N PRO A 17 15.91 31.08 2.67
CA PRO A 17 15.38 30.52 1.45
C PRO A 17 14.60 31.53 0.62
N TYR A 18 14.83 31.57 -0.70
CA TYR A 18 14.07 32.43 -1.59
C TYR A 18 13.61 31.66 -2.84
N LEU A 19 12.44 32.03 -3.37
CA LEU A 19 11.85 31.42 -4.55
C LEU A 19 12.69 31.79 -5.79
N VAL A 20 13.14 30.76 -6.52
CA VAL A 20 13.91 30.92 -7.76
C VAL A 20 13.02 30.70 -8.97
N GLN A 21 12.12 29.73 -8.89
CA GLN A 21 11.33 29.31 -10.04
C GLN A 21 9.92 28.89 -9.61
N LYS A 22 8.95 29.22 -10.46
CA LYS A 22 7.57 28.79 -10.32
C LYS A 22 7.08 28.26 -11.65
N GLU A 23 6.72 26.99 -11.70
CA GLU A 23 6.20 26.33 -12.90
C GLU A 23 4.82 25.75 -12.64
N LYS A 24 3.92 25.85 -13.62
CA LYS A 24 2.61 25.20 -13.57
C LYS A 24 2.68 23.86 -14.28
N CYS A 25 2.26 22.78 -13.60
CA CYS A 25 2.27 21.41 -14.12
C CYS A 25 0.88 20.78 -13.87
N GLY A 26 -0.02 20.91 -14.85
CA GLY A 26 -1.41 20.49 -14.70
C GLY A 26 -2.12 21.27 -13.60
N ASN A 27 -2.64 20.58 -12.59
CA ASN A 27 -3.26 21.15 -11.39
C ASN A 27 -2.25 21.51 -10.29
N ALA A 28 -0.99 21.13 -10.45
CA ALA A 28 0.07 21.41 -9.49
C ALA A 28 0.91 22.62 -9.91
N VAL A 29 1.56 23.23 -8.92
CA VAL A 29 2.58 24.27 -9.09
C VAL A 29 3.86 23.77 -8.45
N ILE A 30 4.95 23.80 -9.20
CA ILE A 30 6.29 23.51 -8.69
C ILE A 30 6.94 24.82 -8.28
N LEU A 31 7.29 24.92 -7.00
CA LEU A 31 8.01 26.04 -6.41
C LEU A 31 9.42 25.58 -6.10
N THR A 32 10.43 26.16 -6.77
CA THR A 32 11.82 25.85 -6.51
C THR A 32 12.45 26.99 -5.71
N TYR A 33 12.96 26.64 -4.55
CA TYR A 33 13.63 27.56 -3.63
C TYR A 33 15.13 27.34 -3.64
N HIS A 34 15.90 28.42 -3.64
CA HIS A 34 17.31 28.36 -3.30
C HIS A 34 17.44 28.42 -1.77
N CYS A 35 18.19 27.47 -1.20
CA CYS A 35 18.39 27.36 0.24
C CYS A 35 19.82 26.87 0.54
N THR A 36 20.57 27.63 1.30
CA THR A 36 21.93 27.24 1.71
C THR A 36 21.86 26.66 3.12
N GLY A 37 22.35 25.41 3.28
CA GLY A 37 22.41 24.77 4.60
C GLY A 37 21.11 24.09 5.09
N PHE A 38 20.05 24.01 4.26
CA PHE A 38 18.81 23.32 4.61
C PHE A 38 18.56 22.17 3.65
N PRO A 39 18.70 20.91 4.12
CA PRO A 39 18.35 19.75 3.31
C PRO A 39 16.84 19.64 3.11
N ALA A 40 16.42 18.88 2.11
CA ALA A 40 15.00 18.65 1.83
C ALA A 40 14.24 18.05 3.02
N SER A 41 14.90 17.25 3.87
CA SER A 41 14.32 16.69 5.09
C SER A 41 13.82 17.78 6.06
N ALA A 42 14.55 18.87 6.23
CA ALA A 42 14.12 19.97 7.09
C ALA A 42 12.84 20.67 6.58
N TRP A 43 12.57 20.60 5.28
CA TRP A 43 11.32 21.10 4.69
C TRP A 43 10.17 20.14 4.90
N VAL A 44 10.45 18.83 4.88
CA VAL A 44 9.45 17.79 5.20
C VAL A 44 9.01 17.92 6.66
N ASP A 45 9.94 18.09 7.59
CA ASP A 45 9.64 18.27 9.04
C ASP A 45 8.72 19.46 9.31
N LYS A 46 8.72 20.46 8.43
CA LYS A 46 7.92 21.68 8.54
C LYS A 46 6.80 21.79 7.50
N GLN A 47 6.41 20.67 6.92
CA GLN A 47 5.44 20.66 5.83
C GLN A 47 4.12 21.35 6.18
N LEU A 48 3.54 21.07 7.35
CA LEU A 48 2.26 21.67 7.78
C LEU A 48 2.35 23.20 7.93
N GLU A 49 3.47 23.69 8.48
CA GLU A 49 3.70 25.14 8.60
C GLU A 49 3.80 25.80 7.22
N LEU A 50 4.49 25.14 6.29
CA LEU A 50 4.66 25.60 4.91
C LEU A 50 3.32 25.58 4.15
N GLU A 51 2.52 24.51 4.28
CA GLU A 51 1.20 24.41 3.67
C GLU A 51 0.27 25.54 4.15
N SER A 52 0.26 25.79 5.45
CA SER A 52 -0.48 26.92 6.02
C SER A 52 0.01 28.27 5.48
N ALA A 53 1.32 28.46 5.40
CA ALA A 53 1.93 29.71 4.94
C ALA A 53 1.71 29.97 3.45
N LEU A 54 1.72 28.91 2.62
CA LEU A 54 1.54 28.98 1.18
C LEU A 54 0.06 28.95 0.79
N ASN A 55 -0.84 28.56 1.70
CA ASN A 55 -2.24 28.22 1.43
C ASN A 55 -2.33 27.19 0.28
N MET A 56 -1.48 26.16 0.33
CA MET A 56 -1.39 25.09 -0.64
C MET A 56 -1.03 23.78 0.05
N LEU A 57 -1.46 22.67 -0.49
CA LEU A 57 -1.03 21.34 -0.05
C LEU A 57 0.29 20.97 -0.73
N ILE A 58 1.25 20.44 0.01
CA ILE A 58 2.54 20.00 -0.54
C ILE A 58 2.48 18.51 -0.87
N ALA A 59 2.43 18.19 -2.14
CA ALA A 59 2.38 16.81 -2.62
C ALA A 59 3.74 16.10 -2.59
N SER A 60 4.84 16.85 -2.71
CA SER A 60 6.20 16.31 -2.55
C SER A 60 7.22 17.40 -2.33
N VAL A 61 8.27 17.04 -1.58
CA VAL A 61 9.47 17.84 -1.36
C VAL A 61 10.63 17.05 -1.96
N LYS A 62 11.39 17.66 -2.86
CA LYS A 62 12.55 17.03 -3.51
C LYS A 62 13.75 17.95 -3.51
N GLU A 63 14.95 17.39 -3.41
CA GLU A 63 16.16 18.13 -3.74
C GLU A 63 16.10 18.54 -5.22
N GLY A 64 16.51 19.76 -5.51
CA GLY A 64 16.60 20.24 -6.88
C GLY A 64 17.84 19.72 -7.61
N ASN A 65 18.11 20.30 -8.77
CA ASN A 65 19.25 19.87 -9.61
C ASN A 65 20.62 20.14 -8.97
N ASP A 66 20.68 21.02 -7.98
CA ASP A 66 21.85 21.22 -7.14
C ASP A 66 21.46 21.12 -5.65
N ARG A 67 22.45 20.86 -4.79
CA ARG A 67 22.24 20.69 -3.34
C ARG A 67 21.84 21.99 -2.61
N ARG A 68 21.72 23.10 -3.31
CA ARG A 68 21.29 24.40 -2.78
C ARG A 68 19.84 24.71 -3.17
N THR A 69 19.15 23.81 -3.83
CA THR A 69 17.77 24.01 -4.23
C THR A 69 16.87 22.91 -3.69
N VAL A 70 15.66 23.31 -3.32
CA VAL A 70 14.56 22.40 -2.93
C VAL A 70 13.34 22.75 -3.76
N SER A 71 12.72 21.75 -4.35
CA SER A 71 11.50 21.87 -5.14
C SER A 71 10.31 21.33 -4.38
N LEU A 72 9.29 22.17 -4.18
CA LEU A 72 8.01 21.82 -3.60
C LEU A 72 7.00 21.64 -4.74
N ARG A 73 6.35 20.49 -4.80
CA ARG A 73 5.20 20.30 -5.69
C ARG A 73 3.92 20.55 -4.88
N CYS A 74 3.26 21.66 -5.17
CA CYS A 74 2.11 22.15 -4.41
C CYS A 74 0.83 22.05 -5.24
N VAL A 75 -0.30 21.84 -4.58
CA VAL A 75 -1.64 21.87 -5.18
C VAL A 75 -2.54 22.81 -4.37
N PRO A 76 -3.54 23.47 -5.01
CA PRO A 76 -4.50 24.30 -4.28
C PRO A 76 -5.28 23.50 -3.24
N PRO A 77 -5.66 24.09 -2.11
CA PRO A 77 -6.37 23.41 -1.03
C PRO A 77 -7.79 22.95 -1.42
N GLU A 78 -8.35 23.49 -2.50
CA GLU A 78 -9.65 23.08 -3.04
C GLU A 78 -9.62 21.67 -3.65
N HIS A 79 -8.46 21.08 -3.89
CA HIS A 79 -8.29 19.70 -4.33
C HIS A 79 -8.43 18.75 -3.11
N VAL A 80 -9.55 18.87 -2.40
CA VAL A 80 -9.90 17.99 -1.30
C VAL A 80 -10.17 16.60 -1.87
N PHE A 81 -9.73 15.59 -1.15
CA PHE A 81 -10.01 14.20 -1.46
C PHE A 81 -11.49 13.90 -1.18
N ASP A 82 -12.34 14.01 -2.20
CA ASP A 82 -13.72 13.54 -2.14
C ASP A 82 -13.77 12.01 -2.30
N THR A 83 -14.88 11.42 -1.91
CA THR A 83 -15.17 10.02 -2.23
C THR A 83 -15.21 9.84 -3.74
N ILE A 84 -14.42 8.92 -4.26
CA ILE A 84 -14.32 8.64 -5.69
C ILE A 84 -14.83 7.22 -5.92
N GLU A 85 -15.94 7.10 -6.65
CA GLU A 85 -16.49 5.80 -7.02
C GLU A 85 -15.54 5.05 -7.94
N TRP A 86 -15.44 3.74 -7.74
CA TRP A 86 -14.72 2.85 -8.64
C TRP A 86 -15.42 2.76 -10.01
N HIS A 87 -14.62 2.77 -11.06
CA HIS A 87 -15.09 2.52 -12.41
C HIS A 87 -14.12 1.60 -13.15
N GLU A 88 -14.63 0.74 -14.04
CA GLU A 88 -13.80 -0.17 -14.86
C GLU A 88 -12.73 0.53 -15.71
N ARG A 89 -12.94 1.78 -16.07
CA ARG A 89 -11.93 2.58 -16.78
C ARG A 89 -10.60 2.72 -16.04
N TYR A 90 -10.60 2.43 -14.73
CA TYR A 90 -9.40 2.45 -13.90
C TYR A 90 -8.61 1.13 -13.98
N ILE A 91 -9.15 0.10 -14.63
CA ILE A 91 -8.43 -1.16 -14.85
C ILE A 91 -7.35 -0.92 -15.91
N LEU A 92 -6.10 -1.17 -15.54
CA LEU A 92 -4.95 -1.02 -16.43
C LEU A 92 -4.81 -2.27 -17.32
N ARG A 93 -5.69 -2.42 -18.32
CA ARG A 93 -5.81 -3.64 -19.15
C ARG A 93 -4.55 -4.03 -19.94
N ASN A 94 -3.68 -3.06 -20.22
CA ASN A 94 -2.43 -3.30 -20.94
C ASN A 94 -1.21 -3.47 -20.02
N GLU A 95 -1.42 -3.40 -18.72
CA GLU A 95 -0.37 -3.45 -17.70
C GLU A 95 -0.86 -4.36 -16.56
N ASP A 96 -0.89 -5.67 -16.84
CA ASP A 96 -1.46 -6.71 -15.98
C ASP A 96 -0.74 -6.88 -14.62
N ASN A 97 0.40 -6.22 -14.42
CA ASN A 97 1.16 -6.18 -13.18
C ASN A 97 0.92 -4.91 -12.35
N LYS A 98 0.04 -4.01 -12.79
CA LYS A 98 -0.21 -2.75 -12.10
C LYS A 98 -1.61 -2.69 -11.50
N LEU A 99 -1.67 -2.20 -10.26
CA LEU A 99 -2.93 -1.93 -9.55
C LEU A 99 -2.98 -0.46 -9.15
N ILE A 100 -4.17 0.14 -9.25
CA ILE A 100 -4.41 1.51 -8.81
C ILE A 100 -4.93 1.47 -7.38
N LEU A 101 -4.25 2.14 -6.46
CA LEU A 101 -4.67 2.28 -5.05
C LEU A 101 -5.78 3.32 -4.89
N GLY A 102 -5.72 4.38 -5.66
CA GLY A 102 -6.63 5.52 -5.55
C GLY A 102 -6.04 6.77 -6.18
N ARG A 103 -6.56 7.92 -5.83
CA ARG A 103 -6.12 9.22 -6.34
C ARG A 103 -5.37 10.01 -5.28
N GLY A 104 -4.12 10.35 -5.59
CA GLY A 104 -3.31 11.28 -4.82
C GLY A 104 -3.47 12.73 -5.28
N LEU A 105 -2.78 13.64 -4.63
CA LEU A 105 -2.83 15.07 -4.95
C LEU A 105 -2.42 15.40 -6.40
N THR A 106 -1.59 14.58 -7.01
CA THR A 106 -1.03 14.85 -8.35
C THR A 106 -1.42 13.85 -9.42
N GLY A 107 -2.36 12.98 -9.14
CA GLY A 107 -2.85 11.94 -10.05
C GLY A 107 -3.04 10.59 -9.39
N ASP A 108 -3.26 9.56 -10.18
CA ASP A 108 -3.49 8.22 -9.67
C ASP A 108 -2.24 7.64 -9.01
N VAL A 109 -2.43 6.96 -7.89
CA VAL A 109 -1.38 6.23 -7.17
C VAL A 109 -1.42 4.79 -7.62
N ILE A 110 -0.38 4.38 -8.34
CA ILE A 110 -0.28 3.08 -8.99
C ILE A 110 0.89 2.31 -8.39
N ILE A 111 0.67 1.04 -8.14
CA ILE A 111 1.70 0.09 -7.70
C ILE A 111 1.97 -0.96 -8.76
N ASP A 112 3.20 -1.45 -8.79
CA ASP A 112 3.65 -2.53 -9.65
C ASP A 112 3.92 -3.76 -8.78
N ILE A 113 3.01 -4.77 -8.84
CA ILE A 113 3.07 -5.94 -7.98
C ILE A 113 4.20 -6.91 -8.33
N ASP A 114 4.76 -6.84 -9.53
CA ASP A 114 5.95 -7.62 -9.90
C ASP A 114 7.22 -7.03 -9.25
N LYS A 115 7.26 -5.70 -9.08
CA LYS A 115 8.38 -5.02 -8.40
C LYS A 115 8.24 -5.01 -6.90
N THR A 116 7.02 -4.80 -6.40
CA THR A 116 6.69 -4.67 -4.98
C THR A 116 5.54 -5.60 -4.62
N PRO A 117 5.82 -6.88 -4.40
CA PRO A 117 4.85 -7.98 -4.51
C PRO A 117 3.87 -8.12 -3.36
N HIS A 118 4.17 -7.54 -2.20
CA HIS A 118 3.38 -7.77 -1.00
C HIS A 118 2.95 -6.45 -0.39
N ILE A 119 1.67 -6.39 -0.01
CA ILE A 119 1.01 -5.19 0.50
C ILE A 119 0.57 -5.44 1.94
N LEU A 120 0.98 -4.56 2.85
CA LEU A 120 0.49 -4.50 4.23
C LEU A 120 -0.39 -3.26 4.39
N ILE A 121 -1.62 -3.46 4.82
CA ILE A 121 -2.61 -2.39 4.99
C ILE A 121 -3.02 -2.31 6.45
N GLY A 122 -2.77 -1.18 7.10
CA GLY A 122 -3.24 -0.89 8.46
C GLY A 122 -4.35 0.16 8.47
N GLY A 123 -5.12 0.17 9.55
CA GLY A 123 -6.13 1.20 9.78
C GLY A 123 -7.19 0.74 10.76
N ASN A 124 -7.71 1.67 11.55
CA ASN A 124 -8.77 1.42 12.51
C ASN A 124 -10.07 1.00 11.80
N THR A 125 -11.00 0.43 12.55
CA THR A 125 -12.36 0.14 12.05
C THR A 125 -12.97 1.37 11.40
N GLY A 126 -13.58 1.20 10.22
CA GLY A 126 -14.18 2.28 9.46
C GLY A 126 -13.17 3.19 8.72
N SER A 127 -11.88 2.82 8.64
CA SER A 127 -10.90 3.56 7.84
C SER A 127 -11.06 3.35 6.33
N GLY A 128 -11.82 2.34 5.88
CA GLY A 128 -11.96 1.96 4.47
C GLY A 128 -11.01 0.84 4.02
N LYS A 129 -10.32 0.18 4.96
CA LYS A 129 -9.33 -0.87 4.69
C LYS A 129 -9.89 -2.03 3.87
N SER A 130 -11.02 -2.64 4.29
CA SER A 130 -11.65 -3.76 3.57
C SER A 130 -12.09 -3.35 2.16
N VAL A 131 -12.60 -2.13 1.99
CA VAL A 131 -12.97 -1.59 0.67
C VAL A 131 -11.75 -1.45 -0.24
N LEU A 132 -10.61 -0.98 0.28
CA LEU A 132 -9.36 -0.93 -0.49
C LEU A 132 -8.89 -2.33 -0.89
N VAL A 133 -8.93 -3.30 0.05
CA VAL A 133 -8.58 -4.71 -0.25
C VAL A 133 -9.49 -5.26 -1.35
N GLN A 134 -10.80 -5.10 -1.24
CA GLN A 134 -11.77 -5.53 -2.26
C GLN A 134 -11.49 -4.90 -3.62
N CYS A 135 -11.23 -3.60 -3.68
CA CYS A 135 -10.90 -2.90 -4.91
C CYS A 135 -9.62 -3.47 -5.57
N LEU A 136 -8.59 -3.78 -4.79
CA LEU A 136 -7.35 -4.38 -5.30
C LEU A 136 -7.58 -5.81 -5.81
N LEU A 137 -8.35 -6.60 -5.09
CA LEU A 137 -8.67 -7.97 -5.49
C LEU A 137 -9.52 -8.00 -6.76
N TRP A 138 -10.47 -7.08 -6.89
CA TRP A 138 -11.25 -6.96 -8.11
C TRP A 138 -10.40 -6.64 -9.33
N GLN A 139 -9.43 -5.74 -9.18
CA GLN A 139 -8.46 -5.45 -10.25
C GLN A 139 -7.64 -6.71 -10.61
N ALA A 140 -7.17 -7.47 -9.63
CA ALA A 140 -6.42 -8.70 -9.85
C ALA A 140 -7.27 -9.75 -10.61
N ILE A 141 -8.55 -9.93 -10.23
CA ILE A 141 -9.51 -10.80 -10.94
C ILE A 141 -9.66 -10.35 -12.39
N GLN A 142 -9.83 -9.06 -12.63
CA GLN A 142 -9.99 -8.49 -13.97
C GLN A 142 -8.71 -8.61 -14.84
N GLN A 143 -7.56 -8.81 -14.21
CA GLN A 143 -6.28 -9.12 -14.86
C GLN A 143 -6.04 -10.63 -15.00
N ALA A 144 -7.08 -11.44 -14.76
CA ALA A 144 -7.05 -12.90 -14.82
C ALA A 144 -6.12 -13.58 -13.79
N ASP A 145 -5.86 -12.94 -12.67
CA ASP A 145 -5.14 -13.53 -11.54
C ASP A 145 -6.04 -14.48 -10.76
N VAL A 146 -5.45 -15.50 -10.13
CA VAL A 146 -6.16 -16.41 -9.22
C VAL A 146 -6.18 -15.78 -7.84
N VAL A 147 -7.38 -15.57 -7.28
CA VAL A 147 -7.56 -14.86 -6.01
C VAL A 147 -8.06 -15.81 -4.92
N TYR A 148 -7.34 -15.79 -3.79
CA TYR A 148 -7.71 -16.46 -2.55
C TYR A 148 -7.89 -15.44 -1.44
N VAL A 149 -8.94 -15.58 -0.65
CA VAL A 149 -9.24 -14.69 0.47
C VAL A 149 -9.44 -15.47 1.74
N ALA A 150 -8.70 -15.15 2.79
CA ALA A 150 -8.95 -15.65 4.15
C ALA A 150 -9.83 -14.64 4.89
N ASP A 151 -11.09 -15.00 5.14
CA ASP A 151 -12.07 -14.22 5.88
C ASP A 151 -12.58 -15.00 7.08
N PHE A 152 -12.09 -14.65 8.26
CA PHE A 152 -12.48 -15.25 9.54
C PHE A 152 -13.56 -14.47 10.28
N LYS A 153 -14.04 -13.35 9.71
CA LYS A 153 -15.13 -12.54 10.26
C LYS A 153 -16.54 -13.04 9.86
N GLY A 154 -16.61 -14.22 9.26
CA GLY A 154 -17.89 -14.85 8.91
C GLY A 154 -18.50 -14.38 7.59
N GLY A 155 -17.71 -13.90 6.65
CA GLY A 155 -18.20 -13.53 5.31
C GLY A 155 -18.84 -12.14 5.24
N VAL A 156 -18.61 -11.29 6.25
CA VAL A 156 -19.20 -9.94 6.30
C VAL A 156 -18.55 -9.01 5.27
N ASP A 157 -17.22 -9.12 5.12
CA ASP A 157 -16.47 -8.30 4.20
C ASP A 157 -16.45 -8.86 2.76
N PHE A 158 -16.70 -10.17 2.60
CA PHE A 158 -16.74 -10.85 1.29
C PHE A 158 -18.04 -11.64 1.14
N SER A 159 -19.04 -11.00 0.55
CA SER A 159 -20.37 -11.60 0.33
C SER A 159 -20.34 -12.80 -0.62
N TYR A 160 -21.46 -13.46 -0.78
CA TYR A 160 -21.57 -14.64 -1.67
C TYR A 160 -21.21 -14.35 -3.13
N VAL A 161 -21.36 -13.10 -3.58
CA VAL A 161 -21.01 -12.68 -4.95
C VAL A 161 -19.52 -12.87 -5.23
N TRP A 162 -18.68 -12.69 -4.24
CA TRP A 162 -17.23 -12.92 -4.36
C TRP A 162 -16.86 -14.38 -4.63
N GLN A 163 -17.71 -15.34 -4.22
CA GLN A 163 -17.45 -16.77 -4.40
C GLN A 163 -17.48 -17.20 -5.89
N GLU A 164 -18.05 -16.39 -6.77
CA GLU A 164 -18.01 -16.63 -8.21
C GLU A 164 -16.63 -16.30 -8.82
N PHE A 165 -15.84 -15.43 -8.19
CA PHE A 165 -14.60 -14.89 -8.72
C PHE A 165 -13.35 -15.22 -7.89
N ALA A 166 -13.52 -15.55 -6.60
CA ALA A 166 -12.44 -15.80 -5.67
C ALA A 166 -12.72 -17.00 -4.77
N TYR A 167 -11.67 -17.64 -4.28
CA TYR A 167 -11.77 -18.71 -3.31
C TYR A 167 -11.77 -18.16 -1.88
N ILE A 168 -12.92 -18.18 -1.22
CA ILE A 168 -13.08 -17.67 0.15
C ILE A 168 -12.83 -18.78 1.16
N ILE A 169 -11.89 -18.57 2.08
CA ILE A 169 -11.48 -19.52 3.13
C ILE A 169 -11.87 -18.95 4.49
N THR A 170 -12.70 -19.68 5.22
CA THR A 170 -13.24 -19.27 6.52
C THR A 170 -12.76 -20.14 7.68
N GLU A 171 -11.95 -21.18 7.42
CA GLU A 171 -11.46 -22.14 8.41
C GLU A 171 -9.93 -22.22 8.39
N GLU A 172 -9.29 -22.15 9.57
CA GLU A 172 -7.83 -22.19 9.73
C GLU A 172 -7.21 -23.47 9.13
N THR A 173 -7.89 -24.61 9.27
CA THR A 173 -7.43 -25.88 8.71
C THR A 173 -7.40 -25.89 7.19
N LYS A 174 -8.46 -25.34 6.56
CA LYS A 174 -8.53 -25.18 5.10
C LYS A 174 -7.48 -24.16 4.60
N LEU A 175 -7.25 -23.11 5.39
CA LEU A 175 -6.18 -22.16 5.08
C LEU A 175 -4.82 -22.83 5.07
N LEU A 176 -4.49 -23.68 6.06
CA LEU A 176 -3.22 -24.40 6.06
C LEU A 176 -3.08 -25.30 4.82
N VAL A 177 -4.16 -25.98 4.42
CA VAL A 177 -4.15 -26.78 3.18
C VAL A 177 -3.84 -25.91 1.94
N LEU A 178 -4.51 -24.77 1.82
CA LEU A 178 -4.24 -23.82 0.75
C LEU A 178 -2.79 -23.34 0.78
N LEU A 179 -2.28 -22.90 1.93
CA LEU A 179 -0.91 -22.37 2.02
C LEU A 179 0.15 -23.43 1.74
N ASN A 180 -0.10 -24.70 2.05
CA ASN A 180 0.75 -25.81 1.63
C ASN A 180 0.71 -25.96 0.10
N HIS A 181 -0.48 -25.92 -0.51
CA HIS A 181 -0.58 -25.95 -1.98
C HIS A 181 0.15 -24.77 -2.64
N LEU A 182 0.08 -23.56 -2.09
CA LEU A 182 0.83 -22.42 -2.60
C LEU A 182 2.36 -22.61 -2.46
N ALA A 183 2.80 -23.23 -1.38
CA ALA A 183 4.21 -23.59 -1.20
C ALA A 183 4.67 -24.63 -2.23
N ASP A 184 3.85 -25.64 -2.51
CA ASP A 184 4.14 -26.66 -3.54
C ASP A 184 4.14 -26.01 -4.94
N THR A 185 3.19 -25.13 -5.24
CA THR A 185 3.14 -24.34 -6.47
C THR A 185 4.40 -23.48 -6.64
N LEU A 186 4.89 -22.87 -5.55
CA LEU A 186 6.15 -22.13 -5.57
C LEU A 186 7.33 -23.02 -5.99
N GLU A 187 7.45 -24.22 -5.43
CA GLU A 187 8.51 -25.17 -5.79
C GLU A 187 8.37 -25.69 -7.25
N GLU A 188 7.15 -25.90 -7.71
CA GLU A 188 6.90 -26.27 -9.11
C GLU A 188 7.34 -25.12 -10.05
N ARG A 189 6.93 -23.87 -9.77
CA ARG A 189 7.31 -22.70 -10.58
C ARG A 189 8.82 -22.50 -10.62
N LYS A 190 9.55 -22.73 -9.53
CA LYS A 190 11.01 -22.72 -9.51
C LYS A 190 11.61 -23.71 -10.52
N ARG A 191 11.05 -24.93 -10.59
CA ARG A 191 11.50 -25.94 -11.55
C ARG A 191 11.21 -25.54 -13.00
N LEU A 192 10.02 -24.96 -13.25
CA LEU A 192 9.62 -24.49 -14.57
C LEU A 192 10.51 -23.33 -15.04
N PHE A 193 10.73 -22.33 -14.18
CA PHE A 193 11.58 -21.17 -14.50
C PHE A 193 13.02 -21.59 -14.80
N LYS A 194 13.55 -22.53 -14.03
CA LYS A 194 14.88 -23.08 -14.28
C LYS A 194 15.00 -23.76 -15.64
N LYS A 195 13.95 -24.42 -16.14
CA LYS A 195 13.98 -25.10 -17.46
C LYS A 195 14.14 -24.12 -18.62
N VAL A 196 13.61 -22.92 -18.51
CA VAL A 196 13.66 -21.88 -19.56
C VAL A 196 14.62 -20.73 -19.21
N ASP A 197 15.39 -20.88 -18.13
CA ASP A 197 16.33 -19.87 -17.62
C ASP A 197 15.64 -18.51 -17.41
N ALA A 198 14.47 -18.52 -16.75
CA ALA A 198 13.72 -17.32 -16.40
C ALA A 198 13.97 -16.93 -14.94
N ALA A 199 14.17 -15.64 -14.68
CA ALA A 199 14.37 -15.09 -13.34
C ALA A 199 13.06 -14.72 -12.63
N ASN A 200 11.97 -14.49 -13.37
CA ASN A 200 10.69 -14.07 -12.85
C ASN A 200 9.54 -14.49 -13.79
N ILE A 201 8.28 -14.28 -13.33
CA ILE A 201 7.09 -14.70 -14.07
C ILE A 201 6.95 -14.01 -15.44
N THR A 202 7.37 -12.76 -15.57
CA THR A 202 7.34 -12.03 -16.84
C THR A 202 8.30 -12.66 -17.84
N GLU A 203 9.56 -12.89 -17.44
CA GLU A 203 10.52 -13.59 -18.28
C GLU A 203 10.09 -15.02 -18.60
N TYR A 204 9.44 -15.72 -17.67
CA TYR A 204 8.92 -17.06 -17.93
C TYR A 204 7.87 -17.02 -19.05
N ARG A 205 6.90 -16.11 -18.98
CA ARG A 205 5.87 -15.93 -20.02
C ARG A 205 6.50 -15.62 -21.38
N GLU A 206 7.49 -14.72 -21.41
CA GLU A 206 8.19 -14.32 -22.64
C GLU A 206 8.98 -15.48 -23.25
N LYS A 207 9.71 -16.25 -22.44
CA LYS A 207 10.61 -17.32 -22.92
C LYS A 207 9.88 -18.62 -23.23
N SER A 208 8.84 -18.97 -22.46
CA SER A 208 8.09 -20.21 -22.66
C SER A 208 6.97 -20.06 -23.70
N GLY A 209 6.42 -18.86 -23.85
CA GLY A 209 5.17 -18.61 -24.57
C GLY A 209 3.91 -19.04 -23.82
N ASP A 210 4.06 -19.60 -22.61
CA ASP A 210 2.93 -20.04 -21.78
C ASP A 210 2.46 -18.91 -20.87
N TYR A 211 1.14 -18.68 -20.82
CA TYR A 211 0.54 -17.74 -19.89
C TYR A 211 0.40 -18.37 -18.49
N MET A 212 1.27 -17.97 -17.57
CA MET A 212 1.18 -18.36 -16.16
C MET A 212 0.42 -17.28 -15.38
N GLN A 213 -0.70 -17.66 -14.76
CA GLN A 213 -1.48 -16.73 -13.92
C GLN A 213 -0.71 -16.36 -12.65
N ARG A 214 -0.83 -15.10 -12.21
CA ARG A 214 -0.44 -14.71 -10.85
C ARG A 214 -1.43 -15.29 -9.84
N ILE A 215 -1.00 -15.37 -8.61
CA ILE A 215 -1.81 -15.79 -7.48
C ILE A 215 -1.76 -14.66 -6.45
N VAL A 216 -2.91 -14.17 -6.07
CA VAL A 216 -3.06 -13.15 -5.02
C VAL A 216 -3.78 -13.78 -3.83
N PHE A 217 -3.11 -13.82 -2.69
CA PHE A 217 -3.70 -14.23 -1.43
C PHE A 217 -3.94 -13.01 -0.56
N ALA A 218 -5.16 -12.82 -0.08
CA ALA A 218 -5.54 -11.75 0.83
C ALA A 218 -6.00 -12.27 2.19
N CYS A 219 -5.71 -11.51 3.25
CA CYS A 219 -6.26 -11.72 4.59
C CYS A 219 -6.64 -10.35 5.17
N ASP A 220 -7.92 -10.13 5.47
CA ASP A 220 -8.41 -8.82 5.96
C ASP A 220 -8.02 -8.53 7.42
N GLU A 221 -7.81 -9.57 8.25
CA GLU A 221 -7.34 -9.39 9.63
C GLU A 221 -6.30 -10.44 10.00
N VAL A 222 -5.06 -10.19 9.54
CA VAL A 222 -3.95 -11.12 9.76
C VAL A 222 -3.54 -11.21 11.24
N ALA A 223 -3.76 -10.15 12.02
CA ALA A 223 -3.46 -10.17 13.45
C ALA A 223 -4.41 -11.11 14.21
N GLU A 224 -5.68 -11.18 13.84
CA GLU A 224 -6.63 -12.13 14.43
C GLU A 224 -6.28 -13.58 14.06
N LEU A 225 -5.91 -13.81 12.80
CA LEU A 225 -5.47 -15.10 12.31
C LEU A 225 -4.25 -15.63 13.07
N LEU A 226 -3.27 -14.77 13.35
CA LEU A 226 -1.99 -15.20 13.97
C LEU A 226 -1.98 -15.09 15.50
N ASP A 227 -3.09 -14.64 16.13
CA ASP A 227 -3.18 -14.52 17.60
C ASP A 227 -3.27 -15.89 18.27
N LYS A 228 -2.20 -16.23 18.98
CA LYS A 228 -2.05 -17.48 19.75
C LYS A 228 -2.53 -17.36 21.21
N THR A 229 -3.07 -16.19 21.59
CA THR A 229 -3.48 -15.90 22.96
C THR A 229 -4.69 -16.80 23.33
N GLY A 230 -4.62 -17.51 24.44
CA GLY A 230 -5.69 -18.41 24.87
C GLY A 230 -5.90 -19.67 24.03
N ALA A 231 -5.14 -19.87 22.95
CA ALA A 231 -5.24 -21.06 22.12
C ALA A 231 -4.68 -22.31 22.84
N ASP A 232 -5.28 -23.45 22.64
CA ASP A 232 -4.76 -24.74 23.08
C ASP A 232 -3.50 -25.14 22.29
N LYS A 233 -2.88 -26.26 22.66
CA LYS A 233 -1.65 -26.70 22.01
C LYS A 233 -1.84 -27.03 20.54
N ALA A 234 -2.94 -27.66 20.16
CA ALA A 234 -3.20 -28.08 18.79
C ALA A 234 -3.39 -26.84 17.88
N ARG A 235 -4.19 -25.86 18.33
CA ARG A 235 -4.38 -24.62 17.59
C ARG A 235 -3.09 -23.80 17.50
N LYS A 236 -2.27 -23.74 18.55
CA LYS A 236 -0.96 -23.06 18.50
C LYS A 236 -0.02 -23.69 17.45
N GLU A 237 -0.02 -25.01 17.33
CA GLU A 237 0.76 -25.73 16.32
C GLU A 237 0.23 -25.45 14.91
N LEU A 238 -1.10 -25.41 14.72
CA LEU A 238 -1.73 -25.04 13.45
C LEU A 238 -1.35 -23.62 13.03
N LEU A 239 -1.52 -22.63 13.92
CA LEU A 239 -1.18 -21.24 13.64
C LEU A 239 0.32 -21.04 13.37
N ALA A 240 1.20 -21.79 14.04
CA ALA A 240 2.63 -21.76 13.77
C ALA A 240 2.97 -22.29 12.36
N GLN A 241 2.25 -23.30 11.88
CA GLN A 241 2.40 -23.78 10.50
C GLN A 241 1.90 -22.76 9.48
N ILE A 242 0.73 -22.14 9.71
CA ILE A 242 0.20 -21.06 8.87
C ILE A 242 1.20 -19.91 8.78
N GLU A 243 1.71 -19.44 9.93
CA GLU A 243 2.73 -18.40 10.01
C GLU A 243 3.99 -18.74 9.19
N ALA A 244 4.49 -19.97 9.32
CA ALA A 244 5.67 -20.42 8.60
C ALA A 244 5.45 -20.44 7.07
N ARG A 245 4.25 -20.81 6.59
CA ARG A 245 3.91 -20.80 5.17
C ARG A 245 3.75 -19.38 4.64
N LEU A 246 3.08 -18.50 5.37
CA LEU A 246 2.99 -17.07 5.00
C LEU A 246 4.38 -16.44 4.93
N ALA A 247 5.27 -16.70 5.90
CA ALA A 247 6.64 -16.21 5.88
C ALA A 247 7.47 -16.75 4.70
N LEU A 248 7.25 -18.01 4.31
CA LEU A 248 7.87 -18.60 3.12
C LEU A 248 7.45 -17.87 1.85
N ILE A 249 6.13 -17.67 1.67
CA ILE A 249 5.55 -16.99 0.50
C ILE A 249 6.01 -15.53 0.47
N ALA A 250 5.97 -14.82 1.60
CA ALA A 250 6.43 -13.43 1.70
C ALA A 250 7.90 -13.28 1.26
N ARG A 251 8.75 -14.24 1.61
CA ARG A 251 10.18 -14.20 1.26
C ARG A 251 10.48 -14.59 -0.18
N GLN A 252 9.70 -15.47 -0.78
CA GLN A 252 10.06 -16.12 -2.04
C GLN A 252 9.02 -15.94 -3.17
N GLY A 253 7.77 -15.55 -2.85
CA GLY A 253 6.66 -15.51 -3.79
C GLY A 253 6.85 -14.53 -4.96
N ARG A 254 7.59 -13.43 -4.72
CA ARG A 254 7.76 -12.33 -5.68
C ARG A 254 8.10 -12.79 -7.10
N ALA A 255 9.23 -13.45 -7.27
CA ALA A 255 9.71 -13.85 -8.60
C ALA A 255 8.75 -14.82 -9.29
N PHE A 256 7.99 -15.57 -8.50
CA PHE A 256 7.12 -16.63 -8.98
C PHE A 256 5.65 -16.23 -9.10
N GLY A 257 5.34 -14.93 -9.00
CA GLY A 257 4.00 -14.38 -9.17
C GLY A 257 3.01 -14.84 -8.10
N ILE A 258 3.45 -14.98 -6.84
CA ILE A 258 2.59 -15.24 -5.68
C ILE A 258 2.67 -14.04 -4.75
N HIS A 259 1.57 -13.32 -4.61
CA HIS A 259 1.47 -12.04 -3.92
C HIS A 259 0.59 -12.12 -2.68
N LEU A 260 0.95 -11.38 -1.63
CA LEU A 260 0.19 -11.28 -0.39
C LEU A 260 -0.38 -9.87 -0.22
N ILE A 261 -1.65 -9.77 0.11
CA ILE A 261 -2.31 -8.56 0.60
C ILE A 261 -2.77 -8.84 2.03
N LEU A 262 -2.03 -8.35 3.01
CA LEU A 262 -2.33 -8.57 4.41
C LEU A 262 -2.85 -7.28 5.03
N ALA A 263 -3.99 -7.36 5.71
CA ALA A 263 -4.56 -6.21 6.36
C ALA A 263 -4.74 -6.44 7.87
N THR A 264 -4.69 -5.38 8.67
CA THR A 264 -4.91 -5.45 10.11
C THR A 264 -5.42 -4.12 10.68
N GLN A 265 -6.23 -4.21 11.73
CA GLN A 265 -6.68 -3.07 12.52
C GLN A 265 -6.09 -3.08 13.95
N ARG A 266 -5.33 -4.12 14.31
CA ARG A 266 -4.78 -4.28 15.66
C ARG A 266 -3.35 -3.75 15.73
N PRO A 267 -3.06 -2.83 16.68
CA PRO A 267 -1.73 -2.26 16.87
C PRO A 267 -0.85 -3.19 17.74
N ASP A 268 -0.71 -4.47 17.39
CA ASP A 268 0.16 -5.39 18.13
C ASP A 268 1.35 -5.84 17.28
N ALA A 269 2.51 -5.26 17.59
CA ALA A 269 3.77 -5.57 16.91
C ALA A 269 4.22 -7.04 17.10
N ASN A 270 3.72 -7.73 18.13
CA ASN A 270 4.12 -9.10 18.43
C ASN A 270 3.30 -10.12 17.63
N ILE A 271 2.13 -9.74 17.13
CA ILE A 271 1.24 -10.65 16.41
C ILE A 271 1.68 -10.82 14.95
N LEU A 272 2.16 -9.74 14.29
CA LEU A 272 2.68 -9.84 12.93
C LEU A 272 4.20 -10.08 12.96
N PRO A 273 4.68 -11.32 12.72
CA PRO A 273 6.08 -11.66 12.81
C PRO A 273 6.95 -10.79 11.89
N GLY A 274 8.13 -10.39 12.39
CA GLY A 274 9.08 -9.59 11.64
C GLY A 274 9.47 -10.21 10.30
N GLN A 275 9.51 -11.55 10.21
CA GLN A 275 9.79 -12.25 8.95
C GLN A 275 8.73 -12.00 7.86
N ILE A 276 7.47 -11.81 8.23
CA ILE A 276 6.42 -11.45 7.29
C ILE A 276 6.51 -9.95 7.02
N LYS A 277 6.46 -9.12 8.07
CA LYS A 277 6.45 -7.66 7.97
C LYS A 277 7.61 -7.10 7.14
N ASN A 278 8.83 -7.62 7.31
CA ASN A 278 10.02 -7.14 6.58
C ASN A 278 10.00 -7.46 5.08
N ASN A 279 9.12 -8.36 4.64
CA ASN A 279 8.94 -8.69 3.23
C ASN A 279 7.71 -7.99 2.61
N MET A 280 6.93 -7.24 3.41
CA MET A 280 5.83 -6.42 2.91
C MET A 280 6.40 -5.08 2.42
N ASN A 281 6.60 -5.00 1.10
CA ASN A 281 7.31 -3.89 0.47
C ASN A 281 6.43 -2.64 0.26
N ILE A 282 5.11 -2.83 0.16
CA ILE A 282 4.14 -1.74 0.12
C ILE A 282 3.44 -1.71 1.47
N ARG A 283 3.56 -0.58 2.16
CA ARG A 283 2.94 -0.36 3.46
C ARG A 283 2.04 0.84 3.38
N ILE A 284 0.77 0.62 3.73
CA ILE A 284 -0.30 1.59 3.59
C ILE A 284 -1.02 1.67 4.92
N CYS A 285 -1.21 2.87 5.45
CA CYS A 285 -1.95 3.09 6.68
C CYS A 285 -3.09 4.08 6.44
N GLY A 286 -4.29 3.70 6.80
CA GLY A 286 -5.44 4.59 6.87
C GLY A 286 -5.49 5.29 8.23
N ARG A 287 -6.67 5.80 8.60
CA ARG A 287 -6.88 6.37 9.93
C ARG A 287 -6.45 5.37 11.01
N ALA A 288 -5.55 5.81 11.88
CA ALA A 288 -4.92 4.97 12.90
C ALA A 288 -4.54 5.83 14.13
N ASP A 289 -4.24 5.18 15.25
CA ASP A 289 -3.47 5.79 16.31
C ASP A 289 -1.96 5.76 16.00
N THR A 290 -1.16 6.45 16.80
CA THR A 290 0.31 6.52 16.60
C THR A 290 0.98 5.14 16.66
N THR A 291 0.46 4.23 17.49
CA THR A 291 1.03 2.88 17.65
C THR A 291 0.82 2.06 16.37
N LEU A 292 -0.41 1.99 15.86
CA LEU A 292 -0.72 1.28 14.62
C LEU A 292 0.01 1.91 13.42
N SER A 293 0.03 3.25 13.34
CA SER A 293 0.79 3.97 12.30
C SER A 293 2.26 3.54 12.30
N THR A 294 2.92 3.60 13.46
CA THR A 294 4.33 3.21 13.60
C THR A 294 4.57 1.73 13.25
N ILE A 295 3.65 0.84 13.63
CA ILE A 295 3.76 -0.57 13.29
C ILE A 295 3.67 -0.79 11.77
N ILE A 296 2.79 -0.09 11.08
CA ILE A 296 2.55 -0.30 9.65
C ILE A 296 3.60 0.45 8.81
N ILE A 297 3.68 1.78 8.91
CA ILE A 297 4.50 2.61 8.03
C ILE A 297 5.83 3.09 8.65
N GLY A 298 6.11 2.71 9.90
CA GLY A 298 7.37 3.01 10.57
C GLY A 298 7.39 4.31 11.39
N ASP A 299 6.36 5.14 11.29
CA ASP A 299 6.23 6.41 12.01
C ASP A 299 4.78 6.80 12.33
N GLY A 300 4.56 7.94 12.99
CA GLY A 300 3.23 8.41 13.43
C GLY A 300 2.40 9.16 12.38
N ARG A 301 2.89 9.32 11.14
CA ARG A 301 2.26 10.20 10.14
C ARG A 301 0.80 9.88 9.83
N ALA A 302 0.38 8.62 9.85
CA ALA A 302 -1.02 8.29 9.59
C ALA A 302 -1.95 8.85 10.69
N ALA A 303 -1.51 8.84 11.95
CA ALA A 303 -2.25 9.43 13.06
C ALA A 303 -2.29 10.97 13.00
N GLU A 304 -1.24 11.59 12.47
CA GLU A 304 -1.09 13.05 12.42
C GLU A 304 -1.75 13.67 11.19
N GLN A 305 -1.67 13.01 10.04
CA GLN A 305 -2.03 13.59 8.74
C GLN A 305 -3.39 13.13 8.20
N ILE A 306 -3.94 12.01 8.71
CA ILE A 306 -5.26 11.54 8.28
C ILE A 306 -6.32 11.98 9.28
N PRO A 307 -7.23 12.88 8.88
CA PRO A 307 -8.32 13.34 9.74
C PRO A 307 -9.24 12.18 10.18
N HIS A 308 -9.82 12.32 11.36
CA HIS A 308 -10.69 11.27 11.94
C HIS A 308 -11.96 10.98 11.12
N ASP A 309 -12.42 11.93 10.33
CA ASP A 309 -13.58 11.82 9.44
C ASP A 309 -13.23 11.42 8.01
N ALA A 310 -11.92 11.32 7.67
CA ALA A 310 -11.46 11.00 6.34
C ALA A 310 -11.46 9.48 6.08
N GLN A 311 -12.64 8.92 5.81
CA GLN A 311 -12.78 7.53 5.41
C GLN A 311 -12.21 7.30 3.99
N GLY A 312 -11.50 6.19 3.80
CA GLY A 312 -10.87 5.85 2.51
C GLY A 312 -9.61 6.64 2.21
N ARG A 313 -9.14 7.49 3.13
CA ARG A 313 -7.86 8.18 3.01
C ARG A 313 -6.75 7.36 3.62
N PHE A 314 -5.65 7.26 2.88
CA PHE A 314 -4.49 6.47 3.26
C PHE A 314 -3.19 7.22 3.02
N ILE A 315 -2.15 6.82 3.73
CA ILE A 315 -0.77 7.25 3.52
C ILE A 315 0.13 6.03 3.34
N MET A 316 1.07 6.13 2.42
CA MET A 316 2.10 5.12 2.21
C MET A 316 3.35 5.42 3.06
N GLU A 317 4.23 4.42 3.22
CA GLU A 317 5.51 4.55 3.93
C GLU A 317 6.39 5.69 3.37
N ASP A 318 6.32 5.96 2.06
CA ASP A 318 7.05 7.06 1.40
C ASP A 318 6.42 8.46 1.61
N GLY A 319 5.29 8.54 2.33
CA GLY A 319 4.55 9.78 2.58
C GLY A 319 3.50 10.13 1.53
N THR A 320 3.30 9.30 0.51
CA THR A 320 2.26 9.55 -0.49
C THR A 320 0.87 9.39 0.13
N VAL A 321 0.10 10.48 0.16
CA VAL A 321 -1.30 10.49 0.62
C VAL A 321 -2.23 10.34 -0.57
N PHE A 322 -3.26 9.48 -0.42
CA PHE A 322 -4.27 9.26 -1.45
C PHE A 322 -5.65 8.94 -0.88
N GLN A 323 -6.68 9.19 -1.68
CA GLN A 323 -8.04 8.73 -1.46
C GLN A 323 -8.23 7.44 -2.27
N ALA A 324 -8.50 6.33 -1.59
CA ALA A 324 -8.86 5.07 -2.25
C ALA A 324 -10.20 5.20 -2.96
N TYR A 325 -10.39 4.43 -4.01
CA TYR A 325 -11.68 4.33 -4.66
C TYR A 325 -12.68 3.62 -3.77
N TYR A 326 -13.90 4.12 -3.72
CA TYR A 326 -15.02 3.43 -3.09
C TYR A 326 -15.49 2.31 -4.01
N PHE A 327 -15.40 1.10 -3.51
CA PHE A 327 -15.79 -0.13 -4.18
C PHE A 327 -16.91 -0.81 -3.38
N SER A 328 -17.93 -1.30 -4.06
CA SER A 328 -19.04 -2.04 -3.44
C SER A 328 -19.37 -3.30 -4.23
N ASP A 329 -20.08 -4.23 -3.61
CA ASP A 329 -20.54 -5.47 -4.24
C ASP A 329 -21.49 -5.22 -5.43
N ASP A 330 -22.16 -4.06 -5.47
CA ASP A 330 -22.98 -3.68 -6.63
C ASP A 330 -22.13 -3.57 -7.91
N THR A 331 -20.87 -3.20 -7.77
CA THR A 331 -19.91 -3.16 -8.89
C THR A 331 -19.69 -4.55 -9.49
N ILE A 332 -19.64 -5.59 -8.65
CA ILE A 332 -19.48 -6.98 -9.07
C ILE A 332 -20.77 -7.48 -9.73
N SER A 333 -21.92 -7.17 -9.12
CA SER A 333 -23.23 -7.64 -9.56
C SER A 333 -23.66 -7.11 -10.93
N THR A 334 -22.99 -6.09 -11.44
CA THR A 334 -23.22 -5.53 -12.79
C THR A 334 -22.38 -6.22 -13.87
N TRP A 335 -21.57 -7.20 -13.51
CA TRP A 335 -20.76 -8.04 -14.37
C TRP A 335 -21.43 -9.39 -14.61
#